data_84b2bc42639c9926ce015ec915749b7a
#
_entry.id   84b2bc42639c9926ce015ec915749b7a
#
_cell.length_a   1.000
_cell.length_b   1.000
_cell.length_c   1.000
_cell.angle_alpha   90.00
_cell.angle_beta   90.00
_cell.angle_gamma   90.00
#
_symmetry.space_group_name_H-M   'P 1'
#
loop_
_entity.id
_entity.type
_entity.pdbx_description
1 polymer ?
#
loop_
_entity_poly.entity_id
_entity_poly.type
_entity_poly.pdbx_seq_one_letter_code
_entity_poly.pdbx_strand_id
1 'polypeptide(L)'
;MPRITGAPVTSLSSEMQDIYNKITGPRSYLSSTFKALFTNPGVGWGIARLQETVDALDLEPWVTYTVGLTVAHEREDKGLWDAILPLAQDAGVSDPVLDGLGKGTGPRGLLPKDGIWIQFTLDVLRGSMKDSIWQATTHLVGDEGAVALAFTASYFEMITRLNKTFGLSESTVSP
;
A
#
# COMPACT_ATOMS: atom_id res chain seq x y z
N MET A 1 -5.93 18.70 -8.25
CA MET A 1 -5.11 19.72 -7.56
C MET A 1 -5.10 19.41 -6.06
N PRO A 2 -3.94 19.33 -5.40
CA PRO A 2 -3.85 19.06 -3.97
C PRO A 2 -4.67 20.07 -3.14
N ARG A 3 -5.43 19.55 -2.16
CA ARG A 3 -6.19 20.38 -1.21
C ARG A 3 -5.35 20.85 -0.04
N ILE A 4 -4.21 20.18 0.19
CA ILE A 4 -3.26 20.49 1.25
C ILE A 4 -1.84 20.39 0.72
N THR A 5 -1.03 21.38 1.02
CA THR A 5 0.39 21.40 0.61
C THR A 5 1.26 20.58 1.60
N GLY A 6 0.72 20.36 2.80
CA GLY A 6 1.44 19.74 3.89
C GLY A 6 2.40 20.70 4.60
N ALA A 7 2.82 20.32 5.80
CA ALA A 7 3.81 21.09 6.54
C ALA A 7 5.19 21.00 5.85
N PRO A 8 5.93 22.09 5.75
CA PRO A 8 7.33 22.03 5.35
C PRO A 8 8.08 21.10 6.33
N VAL A 9 8.84 20.14 5.82
CA VAL A 9 9.58 19.19 6.67
C VAL A 9 10.50 19.92 7.64
N THR A 10 11.08 21.03 7.19
CA THR A 10 11.93 21.90 8.00
C THR A 10 11.23 22.59 9.18
N SER A 11 9.89 22.63 9.19
CA SER A 11 9.11 23.18 10.31
C SER A 11 8.76 22.13 11.38
N LEU A 12 9.05 20.87 11.13
CA LEU A 12 8.86 19.77 12.07
C LEU A 12 9.97 19.78 13.13
N SER A 13 9.71 19.18 14.30
CA SER A 13 10.79 18.92 15.26
C SER A 13 11.85 18.00 14.66
N SER A 14 13.10 18.05 15.15
CA SER A 14 14.19 17.20 14.65
C SER A 14 13.80 15.71 14.66
N GLU A 15 13.19 15.25 15.73
CA GLU A 15 12.72 13.87 15.88
C GLU A 15 11.67 13.50 14.79
N MET A 16 10.75 14.40 14.48
CA MET A 16 9.76 14.18 13.42
C MET A 16 10.37 14.22 12.03
N GLN A 17 11.38 15.08 11.83
CA GLN A 17 12.15 15.09 10.56
C GLN A 17 12.87 13.76 10.34
N ASP A 18 13.53 13.24 11.39
CA ASP A 18 14.23 11.95 11.34
C ASP A 18 13.26 10.79 10.99
N ILE A 19 12.11 10.75 11.65
CA ILE A 19 11.08 9.75 11.37
C ILE A 19 10.53 9.90 9.95
N TYR A 20 10.20 11.12 9.53
CA TYR A 20 9.76 11.39 8.15
C TYR A 20 10.79 10.88 7.13
N ASN A 21 12.05 11.24 7.30
CA ASN A 21 13.14 10.84 6.40
C ASN A 21 13.36 9.31 6.40
N LYS A 22 13.31 8.68 7.57
CA LYS A 22 13.42 7.22 7.72
C LYS A 22 12.34 6.48 6.93
N ILE A 23 11.10 6.98 6.97
CA ILE A 23 9.96 6.35 6.31
C ILE A 23 9.96 6.64 4.81
N THR A 24 10.15 7.90 4.42
CA THR A 24 9.99 8.34 3.04
C THR A 24 11.25 8.14 2.20
N GLY A 25 12.43 7.98 2.81
CA GLY A 25 13.68 7.72 2.10
C GLY A 25 13.60 6.50 1.18
N PRO A 26 13.25 5.31 1.69
CA PRO A 26 13.05 4.12 0.86
C PRO A 26 11.70 4.11 0.11
N ARG A 27 10.77 4.99 0.47
CA ARG A 27 9.38 5.00 -0.04
C ARG A 27 8.97 6.40 -0.46
N SER A 28 9.62 6.91 -1.51
CA SER A 28 9.35 8.26 -2.03
C SER A 28 7.86 8.46 -2.36
N TYR A 29 7.14 7.40 -2.70
CA TYR A 29 5.71 7.42 -2.98
C TYR A 29 4.84 7.83 -1.78
N LEU A 30 5.35 7.70 -0.55
CA LEU A 30 4.64 8.16 0.65
C LEU A 30 4.95 9.62 1.01
N SER A 31 5.92 10.26 0.37
CA SER A 31 6.40 11.59 0.75
C SER A 31 5.30 12.63 0.82
N SER A 32 4.46 12.73 -0.22
CA SER A 32 3.36 13.71 -0.25
C SER A 32 2.29 13.42 0.79
N THR A 33 1.92 12.15 0.95
CA THR A 33 0.92 11.71 1.93
C THR A 33 1.39 12.00 3.36
N PHE A 34 2.62 11.61 3.69
CA PHE A 34 3.18 11.85 5.01
C PHE A 34 3.34 13.33 5.31
N LYS A 35 3.78 14.12 4.31
CA LYS A 35 3.88 15.57 4.45
C LYS A 35 2.52 16.20 4.80
N ALA A 36 1.45 15.73 4.18
CA ALA A 36 0.09 16.16 4.50
C ALA A 36 -0.32 15.74 5.92
N LEU A 37 -0.04 14.50 6.31
CA LEU A 37 -0.41 13.95 7.62
C LEU A 37 0.37 14.60 8.76
N PHE A 38 1.64 14.93 8.58
CA PHE A 38 2.47 15.63 9.56
C PHE A 38 2.04 17.07 9.80
N THR A 39 1.12 17.63 9.03
CA THR A 39 0.46 18.90 9.35
C THR A 39 -0.26 18.82 10.71
N ASN A 40 -0.72 17.64 11.12
CA ASN A 40 -1.15 17.35 12.48
C ASN A 40 -0.12 16.41 13.13
N PRO A 41 0.69 16.89 14.10
CA PRO A 41 1.76 16.10 14.72
C PRO A 41 1.29 14.77 15.31
N GLY A 42 0.14 14.75 15.98
CA GLY A 42 -0.41 13.53 16.56
C GLY A 42 -0.77 12.47 15.49
N VAL A 43 -1.32 12.90 14.37
CA VAL A 43 -1.61 12.02 13.21
C VAL A 43 -0.30 11.57 12.58
N GLY A 44 0.67 12.48 12.41
CA GLY A 44 1.99 12.15 11.87
C GLY A 44 2.69 11.05 12.68
N TRP A 45 2.68 11.15 14.00
CA TRP A 45 3.21 10.12 14.89
C TRP A 45 2.46 8.80 14.75
N GLY A 46 1.12 8.84 14.70
CA GLY A 46 0.29 7.63 14.57
C GLY A 46 0.58 6.87 13.29
N ILE A 47 0.65 7.57 12.15
CA ILE A 47 0.91 6.94 10.85
C ILE A 47 2.35 6.42 10.77
N ALA A 48 3.32 7.11 11.37
CA ALA A 48 4.70 6.64 11.45
C ALA A 48 4.80 5.29 12.17
N ARG A 49 4.10 5.13 13.29
CA ARG A 49 4.03 3.87 14.03
C ARG A 49 3.37 2.76 13.23
N LEU A 50 2.30 3.06 12.50
CA LEU A 50 1.65 2.07 11.61
C LEU A 50 2.60 1.64 10.49
N GLN A 51 3.36 2.57 9.89
CA GLN A 51 4.35 2.23 8.87
C GLN A 51 5.47 1.36 9.44
N GLU A 52 5.99 1.68 10.62
CA GLU A 52 6.99 0.83 11.30
C GLU A 52 6.44 -0.58 11.55
N THR A 53 5.15 -0.70 11.88
CA THR A 53 4.49 -2.01 12.04
C THR A 53 4.45 -2.75 10.71
N VAL A 54 4.04 -2.11 9.61
CA VAL A 54 4.02 -2.73 8.28
C VAL A 54 5.43 -3.19 7.86
N ASP A 55 6.45 -2.40 8.15
CA ASP A 55 7.85 -2.72 7.83
C ASP A 55 8.39 -3.92 8.62
N ALA A 56 7.86 -4.15 9.81
CA ALA A 56 8.26 -5.25 10.68
C ALA A 56 7.51 -6.56 10.41
N LEU A 57 6.49 -6.55 9.53
CA LEU A 57 5.76 -7.76 9.17
C LEU A 57 6.64 -8.71 8.35
N ASP A 58 6.57 -10.00 8.68
CA ASP A 58 7.27 -11.06 7.95
C ASP A 58 6.47 -11.45 6.69
N LEU A 59 6.49 -10.56 5.71
CA LEU A 59 5.89 -10.77 4.38
C LEU A 59 6.93 -10.58 3.30
N GLU A 60 6.94 -11.48 2.32
CA GLU A 60 7.78 -11.32 1.13
C GLU A 60 7.47 -9.99 0.42
N PRO A 61 8.50 -9.21 0.02
CA PRO A 61 8.29 -7.90 -0.61
C PRO A 61 7.36 -7.94 -1.83
N TRP A 62 7.48 -8.97 -2.68
CA TRP A 62 6.63 -9.14 -3.85
C TRP A 62 5.15 -9.34 -3.47
N VAL A 63 4.84 -10.00 -2.34
CA VAL A 63 3.48 -10.14 -1.81
C VAL A 63 2.96 -8.78 -1.35
N THR A 64 3.76 -8.06 -0.56
CA THR A 64 3.41 -6.71 -0.06
C THR A 64 3.09 -5.76 -1.21
N TYR A 65 3.90 -5.75 -2.27
CA TYR A 65 3.65 -4.88 -3.43
C TYR A 65 2.47 -5.36 -4.29
N THR A 66 2.23 -6.67 -4.40
CA THR A 66 1.02 -7.19 -5.05
C THR A 66 -0.24 -6.70 -4.32
N VAL A 67 -0.25 -6.74 -2.99
CA VAL A 67 -1.33 -6.18 -2.16
C VAL A 67 -1.49 -4.67 -2.42
N GLY A 68 -0.39 -3.91 -2.36
CA GLY A 68 -0.39 -2.46 -2.60
C GLY A 68 -0.93 -2.08 -3.99
N LEU A 69 -0.50 -2.76 -5.05
CA LEU A 69 -0.99 -2.55 -6.41
C LEU A 69 -2.47 -2.92 -6.55
N THR A 70 -2.91 -4.01 -5.92
CA THR A 70 -4.32 -4.41 -5.92
C THR A 70 -5.19 -3.32 -5.30
N VAL A 71 -4.77 -2.77 -4.16
CA VAL A 71 -5.49 -1.69 -3.48
C VAL A 71 -5.48 -0.41 -4.34
N ALA A 72 -4.32 -0.03 -4.87
CA ALA A 72 -4.19 1.15 -5.73
C ALA A 72 -5.11 1.08 -6.95
N HIS A 73 -5.18 -0.09 -7.61
CA HIS A 73 -6.07 -0.33 -8.74
C HIS A 73 -7.55 -0.24 -8.33
N GLU A 74 -7.97 -1.00 -7.32
CA GLU A 74 -9.38 -1.03 -6.86
C GLU A 74 -9.87 0.31 -6.32
N ARG A 75 -8.97 1.13 -5.80
CA ARG A 75 -9.27 2.46 -5.29
C ARG A 75 -8.97 3.58 -6.29
N GLU A 76 -8.54 3.25 -7.50
CA GLU A 76 -8.22 4.21 -8.58
C GLU A 76 -7.23 5.29 -8.10
N ASP A 77 -6.21 4.89 -7.32
CA ASP A 77 -5.11 5.76 -6.90
C ASP A 77 -3.94 5.60 -7.88
N LYS A 78 -4.01 6.36 -8.97
CA LYS A 78 -3.00 6.31 -10.03
C LYS A 78 -1.61 6.73 -9.52
N GLY A 79 -1.55 7.71 -8.63
CA GLY A 79 -0.28 8.16 -8.06
C GLY A 79 0.42 7.06 -7.27
N LEU A 80 -0.33 6.33 -6.45
CA LEU A 80 0.19 5.19 -5.70
C LEU A 80 0.57 4.02 -6.62
N TRP A 81 -0.27 3.72 -7.63
CA TRP A 81 0.02 2.70 -8.63
C TRP A 81 1.34 2.97 -9.34
N ASP A 82 1.50 4.16 -9.96
CA ASP A 82 2.69 4.52 -10.73
C ASP A 82 3.97 4.49 -9.86
N ALA A 83 3.84 4.78 -8.59
CA ALA A 83 4.97 4.80 -7.67
C ALA A 83 5.35 3.42 -7.11
N ILE A 84 4.38 2.50 -6.93
CA ILE A 84 4.66 1.13 -6.46
C ILE A 84 5.08 0.21 -7.62
N LEU A 85 4.59 0.42 -8.82
CA LEU A 85 4.83 -0.48 -9.96
C LEU A 85 6.31 -0.84 -10.18
N PRO A 86 7.26 0.12 -10.23
CA PRO A 86 8.68 -0.22 -10.39
C PRO A 86 9.23 -1.02 -9.20
N LEU A 87 8.78 -0.73 -7.99
CA LEU A 87 9.19 -1.48 -6.79
C LEU A 87 8.67 -2.92 -6.81
N ALA A 88 7.47 -3.13 -7.32
CA ALA A 88 6.88 -4.45 -7.52
C ALA A 88 7.67 -5.26 -8.55
N GLN A 89 8.08 -4.63 -9.65
CA GLN A 89 8.94 -5.26 -10.66
C GLN A 89 10.29 -5.67 -10.07
N ASP A 90 10.95 -4.77 -9.35
CA ASP A 90 12.24 -5.03 -8.69
C ASP A 90 12.13 -6.12 -7.62
N ALA A 91 11.00 -6.22 -6.93
CA ALA A 91 10.72 -7.28 -5.95
C ALA A 91 10.35 -8.63 -6.57
N GLY A 92 10.20 -8.72 -7.89
CA GLY A 92 9.95 -9.96 -8.61
C GLY A 92 8.46 -10.31 -8.76
N VAL A 93 7.55 -9.34 -8.67
CA VAL A 93 6.15 -9.56 -9.08
C VAL A 93 6.13 -9.90 -10.57
N SER A 94 5.53 -11.03 -10.93
CA SER A 94 5.58 -11.53 -12.29
C SER A 94 4.75 -10.70 -13.27
N ASP A 95 5.20 -10.62 -14.53
CA ASP A 95 4.48 -9.90 -15.59
C ASP A 95 3.01 -10.30 -15.73
N PRO A 96 2.62 -11.60 -15.66
CA PRO A 96 1.20 -11.96 -15.69
C PRO A 96 0.37 -11.35 -14.55
N VAL A 97 0.97 -11.21 -13.35
CA VAL A 97 0.30 -10.56 -12.21
C VAL A 97 0.13 -9.07 -12.46
N LEU A 98 1.18 -8.39 -12.90
CA LEU A 98 1.15 -6.96 -13.21
C LEU A 98 0.15 -6.65 -14.33
N ASP A 99 0.15 -7.46 -15.40
CA ASP A 99 -0.79 -7.38 -16.51
C ASP A 99 -2.24 -7.60 -16.06
N GLY A 100 -2.48 -8.63 -15.25
CA GLY A 100 -3.79 -8.95 -14.72
C GLY A 100 -4.35 -7.83 -13.85
N LEU A 101 -3.51 -7.23 -13.00
CA LEU A 101 -3.88 -6.09 -12.18
C LEU A 101 -4.15 -4.85 -13.04
N GLY A 102 -3.24 -4.50 -13.96
CA GLY A 102 -3.37 -3.31 -14.81
C GLY A 102 -4.60 -3.37 -15.72
N LYS A 103 -5.02 -4.57 -16.17
CA LYS A 103 -6.22 -4.80 -16.98
C LYS A 103 -7.50 -4.98 -16.15
N GLY A 104 -7.39 -5.01 -14.80
CA GLY A 104 -8.52 -5.28 -13.92
C GLY A 104 -9.08 -6.70 -14.05
N THR A 105 -8.31 -7.65 -14.57
CA THR A 105 -8.73 -9.05 -14.76
C THR A 105 -8.28 -9.97 -13.63
N GLY A 106 -7.26 -9.58 -12.88
CA GLY A 106 -6.75 -10.39 -11.77
C GLY A 106 -7.79 -10.60 -10.67
N PRO A 107 -7.88 -11.78 -10.04
CA PRO A 107 -6.98 -12.93 -10.13
C PRO A 107 -7.26 -13.88 -11.30
N ARG A 108 -8.23 -13.58 -12.17
CA ARG A 108 -8.61 -14.46 -13.28
C ARG A 108 -7.45 -14.66 -14.26
N GLY A 109 -7.23 -15.91 -14.66
CA GLY A 109 -6.17 -16.28 -15.60
C GLY A 109 -4.77 -16.42 -14.96
N LEU A 110 -4.63 -16.17 -13.66
CA LEU A 110 -3.40 -16.39 -12.92
C LEU A 110 -3.33 -17.79 -12.31
N LEU A 111 -2.11 -18.24 -12.04
CA LEU A 111 -1.92 -19.44 -11.23
C LEU A 111 -2.46 -19.19 -9.81
N PRO A 112 -3.04 -20.23 -9.15
CA PRO A 112 -3.61 -20.07 -7.81
C PRO A 112 -2.64 -19.45 -6.80
N LYS A 113 -1.36 -19.80 -6.84
CA LYS A 113 -0.30 -19.27 -5.98
C LYS A 113 -0.04 -17.77 -6.15
N ASP A 114 -0.37 -17.22 -7.31
CA ASP A 114 -0.18 -15.80 -7.64
C ASP A 114 -1.49 -15.03 -7.44
N GLY A 115 -2.62 -15.62 -7.82
CA GLY A 115 -3.94 -15.00 -7.73
C GLY A 115 -4.50 -14.92 -6.32
N ILE A 116 -4.01 -15.77 -5.38
CA ILE A 116 -4.54 -15.82 -4.01
C ILE A 116 -4.36 -14.48 -3.27
N TRP A 117 -3.22 -13.81 -3.44
CA TRP A 117 -2.92 -12.53 -2.78
C TRP A 117 -3.86 -11.42 -3.25
N ILE A 118 -4.16 -11.40 -4.56
CA ILE A 118 -5.11 -10.47 -5.15
C ILE A 118 -6.51 -10.76 -4.60
N GLN A 119 -6.95 -12.03 -4.63
CA GLN A 119 -8.29 -12.38 -4.16
C GLN A 119 -8.47 -12.10 -2.67
N PHE A 120 -7.48 -12.43 -1.85
CA PHE A 120 -7.50 -12.12 -0.41
C PHE A 120 -7.64 -10.62 -0.19
N THR A 121 -6.83 -9.82 -0.88
CA THR A 121 -6.88 -8.35 -0.79
C THR A 121 -8.25 -7.81 -1.19
N LEU A 122 -8.83 -8.29 -2.30
CA LEU A 122 -10.16 -7.89 -2.74
C LEU A 122 -11.25 -8.22 -1.71
N ASP A 123 -11.16 -9.38 -1.07
CA ASP A 123 -12.12 -9.79 -0.05
C ASP A 123 -12.00 -8.93 1.22
N VAL A 124 -10.77 -8.54 1.61
CA VAL A 124 -10.54 -7.55 2.68
C VAL A 124 -11.18 -6.21 2.34
N LEU A 125 -10.92 -5.68 1.14
CA LEU A 125 -11.43 -4.37 0.70
C LEU A 125 -12.96 -4.32 0.62
N ARG A 126 -13.60 -5.46 0.38
CA ARG A 126 -15.06 -5.60 0.30
C ARG A 126 -15.70 -5.90 1.65
N GLY A 127 -14.92 -6.20 2.67
CA GLY A 127 -15.43 -6.64 3.98
C GLY A 127 -16.19 -7.97 3.90
N SER A 128 -15.84 -8.84 2.98
CA SER A 128 -16.55 -10.09 2.69
C SER A 128 -15.59 -11.24 2.45
N MET A 129 -14.73 -11.52 3.45
CA MET A 129 -13.77 -12.61 3.40
C MET A 129 -14.47 -13.96 3.27
N LYS A 130 -14.11 -14.72 2.25
CA LYS A 130 -14.60 -16.08 2.03
C LYS A 130 -13.76 -17.07 2.84
N ASP A 131 -14.42 -18.02 3.51
CA ASP A 131 -13.74 -19.05 4.30
C ASP A 131 -12.71 -19.84 3.49
N SER A 132 -13.02 -20.15 2.22
CA SER A 132 -12.10 -20.87 1.34
C SER A 132 -10.83 -20.07 1.03
N ILE A 133 -10.93 -18.74 0.88
CA ILE A 133 -9.78 -17.86 0.66
C ILE A 133 -8.98 -17.70 1.94
N TRP A 134 -9.65 -17.53 3.07
CA TRP A 134 -9.00 -17.50 4.38
C TRP A 134 -8.20 -18.78 4.63
N GLN A 135 -8.83 -19.96 4.48
CA GLN A 135 -8.18 -21.27 4.66
C GLN A 135 -7.01 -21.49 3.71
N ALA A 136 -7.17 -21.14 2.43
CA ALA A 136 -6.08 -21.25 1.46
C ALA A 136 -4.90 -20.34 1.82
N THR A 137 -5.17 -19.12 2.28
CA THR A 137 -4.13 -18.17 2.69
C THR A 137 -3.43 -18.64 3.95
N THR A 138 -4.17 -19.05 4.99
CA THR A 138 -3.58 -19.56 6.24
C THR A 138 -2.78 -20.84 6.04
N HIS A 139 -3.15 -21.65 5.05
CA HIS A 139 -2.33 -22.82 4.67
C HIS A 139 -0.96 -22.42 4.10
N LEU A 140 -0.86 -21.29 3.41
CA LEU A 140 0.38 -20.80 2.79
C LEU A 140 1.28 -20.02 3.76
N VAL A 141 0.70 -19.18 4.61
CA VAL A 141 1.45 -18.22 5.44
C VAL A 141 1.14 -18.31 6.93
N GLY A 142 0.31 -19.25 7.35
CA GLY A 142 -0.16 -19.35 8.73
C GLY A 142 -1.15 -18.26 9.13
N ASP A 143 -1.68 -18.34 10.35
CA ASP A 143 -2.61 -17.33 10.87
C ASP A 143 -1.93 -15.98 11.05
N GLU A 144 -0.69 -15.95 11.50
CA GLU A 144 0.10 -14.73 11.66
C GLU A 144 0.30 -14.00 10.33
N GLY A 145 0.66 -14.74 9.28
CA GLY A 145 0.82 -14.18 7.92
C GLY A 145 -0.51 -13.69 7.34
N ALA A 146 -1.63 -14.39 7.58
CA ALA A 146 -2.95 -13.93 7.13
C ALA A 146 -3.38 -12.64 7.85
N VAL A 147 -3.09 -12.50 9.13
CA VAL A 147 -3.31 -11.25 9.89
C VAL A 147 -2.43 -10.12 9.35
N ALA A 148 -1.15 -10.41 9.06
CA ALA A 148 -0.22 -9.45 8.47
C ALA A 148 -0.73 -8.94 7.09
N LEU A 149 -1.22 -9.85 6.24
CA LEU A 149 -1.82 -9.50 4.94
C LEU A 149 -3.06 -8.62 5.08
N ALA A 150 -3.98 -8.98 5.98
CA ALA A 150 -5.18 -8.20 6.22
C ALA A 150 -4.84 -6.80 6.73
N PHE A 151 -3.86 -6.68 7.63
CA PHE A 151 -3.37 -5.40 8.13
C PHE A 151 -2.73 -4.58 7.01
N THR A 152 -1.88 -5.19 6.17
CA THR A 152 -1.22 -4.53 5.04
C THR A 152 -2.23 -4.00 4.02
N ALA A 153 -3.25 -4.80 3.65
CA ALA A 153 -4.31 -4.37 2.75
C ALA A 153 -5.09 -3.18 3.31
N SER A 154 -5.44 -3.24 4.59
CA SER A 154 -6.15 -2.16 5.30
C SER A 154 -5.30 -0.89 5.41
N TYR A 155 -4.00 -1.03 5.62
CA TYR A 155 -3.06 0.09 5.64
C TYR A 155 -3.01 0.80 4.27
N PHE A 156 -2.83 0.07 3.17
CA PHE A 156 -2.84 0.66 1.83
C PHE A 156 -4.21 1.29 1.50
N GLU A 157 -5.31 0.66 1.92
CA GLU A 157 -6.64 1.26 1.75
C GLU A 157 -6.77 2.60 2.48
N MET A 158 -6.28 2.69 3.71
CA MET A 158 -6.25 3.96 4.46
C MET A 158 -5.42 5.01 3.70
N ILE A 159 -4.23 4.66 3.20
CA ILE A 159 -3.38 5.56 2.43
C ILE A 159 -4.11 6.08 1.18
N THR A 160 -4.75 5.20 0.40
CA THR A 160 -5.48 5.63 -0.81
C THR A 160 -6.67 6.55 -0.48
N ARG A 161 -7.40 6.28 0.60
CA ARG A 161 -8.50 7.15 1.06
C ARG A 161 -7.99 8.54 1.44
N LEU A 162 -6.86 8.60 2.15
CA LEU A 162 -6.22 9.86 2.53
C LEU A 162 -5.70 10.61 1.30
N ASN A 163 -5.05 9.92 0.35
CA ASN A 163 -4.60 10.51 -0.91
C ASN A 163 -5.76 11.15 -1.68
N LYS A 164 -6.87 10.44 -1.83
CA LYS A 164 -8.08 10.98 -2.48
C LYS A 164 -8.63 12.19 -1.73
N THR A 165 -8.70 12.10 -0.40
CA THR A 165 -9.19 13.20 0.45
C THR A 165 -8.33 14.44 0.30
N PHE A 166 -7.02 14.28 0.19
CA PHE A 166 -6.07 15.39 0.06
C PHE A 166 -5.85 15.83 -1.40
N GLY A 167 -6.41 15.10 -2.38
CA GLY A 167 -6.19 15.36 -3.79
C GLY A 167 -4.80 14.98 -4.28
N LEU A 168 -4.22 13.90 -3.72
CA LEU A 168 -2.87 13.40 -4.01
C LEU A 168 -2.88 12.12 -4.88
N SER A 169 -4.04 11.61 -5.24
CA SER A 169 -4.19 10.34 -5.96
C SER A 169 -3.90 10.41 -7.46
N GLU A 170 -3.70 11.61 -7.99
CA GLU A 170 -3.30 11.80 -9.39
C GLU A 170 -1.79 11.68 -9.53
N SER A 171 -1.33 11.07 -10.63
CA SER A 171 0.10 10.97 -10.91
C SER A 171 0.73 12.37 -11.01
N THR A 172 1.84 12.57 -10.30
CA THR A 172 2.65 13.80 -10.41
C THR A 172 3.69 13.69 -11.54
N VAL A 173 3.71 12.55 -12.24
CA VAL A 173 4.57 12.39 -13.42
C VAL A 173 3.93 13.19 -14.54
N SER A 174 4.46 14.39 -14.78
CA SER A 174 4.17 15.14 -15.99
C SER A 174 4.66 14.34 -17.20
N PRO A 175 3.92 14.35 -18.31
CA PRO A 175 4.29 13.65 -19.53
C PRO A 175 5.62 14.15 -20.10
#